data_f557202182034c6f40b1e8a519127783
#
_entry.id   f557202182034c6f40b1e8a519127783
#
_cell.length_a   1.000
_cell.length_b   1.000
_cell.length_c   1.000
_cell.angle_alpha   90.00
_cell.angle_beta   90.00
_cell.angle_gamma   90.00
#
_symmetry.space_group_name_H-M   'P 1'
#
loop_
_entity.id
_entity.type
_entity.pdbx_description
1 polymer ?
#
loop_
_entity_poly.entity_id
_entity_poly.type
_entity_poly.pdbx_seq_one_letter_code
_entity_poly.pdbx_strand_id
1 'polypeptide(L)'
;MREVKAAAVQMRCVSDAASNLQTAERLIRQAAAEGAQIILLPELFERPYFCQERQYGYYQYAQPAEENAAVARLSALARELRVVLPVSFYERDGNCLYKSAAILDADGSLLGAYRKTHIPDDHYYQEKFYFTPGNTGFRVWNTRYARIGVGICWDQWFPETARCLALNGAELLLFPTAIGSEPVLEVDSAGHWQRCMQAVSYTHLTLPTILRV
;
A
#
# COMPACT_ATOMS: atom_id res chain seq x y z
N MET A 1 -11.29 -24.66 -6.87
CA MET A 1 -10.46 -23.61 -6.18
C MET A 1 -10.48 -22.41 -7.10
N ARG A 2 -10.82 -21.21 -6.60
CA ARG A 2 -10.81 -19.98 -7.43
C ARG A 2 -9.35 -19.51 -7.55
N GLU A 3 -8.87 -19.33 -8.77
CA GLU A 3 -7.54 -18.78 -9.03
C GLU A 3 -7.65 -17.26 -9.21
N VAL A 4 -6.77 -16.51 -8.56
CA VAL A 4 -6.66 -15.05 -8.65
C VAL A 4 -5.22 -14.68 -8.95
N LYS A 5 -4.99 -13.96 -10.04
CA LYS A 5 -3.67 -13.46 -10.41
C LYS A 5 -3.45 -12.09 -9.80
N ALA A 6 -2.48 -11.98 -8.90
CA ALA A 6 -2.05 -10.72 -8.31
C ALA A 6 -0.72 -10.28 -8.92
N ALA A 7 -0.51 -8.96 -9.00
CA ALA A 7 0.75 -8.35 -9.42
C ALA A 7 1.20 -7.29 -8.42
N ALA A 8 2.51 -7.20 -8.19
CA ALA A 8 3.14 -6.09 -7.49
C ALA A 8 3.95 -5.27 -8.49
N VAL A 9 3.71 -3.97 -8.50
CA VAL A 9 4.42 -3.01 -9.35
C VAL A 9 5.60 -2.45 -8.59
N GLN A 10 6.75 -2.45 -9.23
CA GLN A 10 7.94 -1.75 -8.75
C GLN A 10 8.30 -0.64 -9.73
N MET A 11 8.46 0.59 -9.23
CA MET A 11 8.77 1.75 -10.05
C MET A 11 9.65 2.73 -9.29
N ARG A 12 10.45 3.49 -10.04
CA ARG A 12 11.13 4.66 -9.52
C ARG A 12 10.17 5.83 -9.47
N CYS A 13 10.10 6.51 -8.33
CA CYS A 13 9.32 7.74 -8.17
C CYS A 13 10.22 8.96 -8.33
N VAL A 14 9.76 9.92 -9.14
CA VAL A 14 10.41 11.22 -9.36
C VAL A 14 9.62 12.33 -8.66
N SER A 15 10.17 13.56 -8.60
CA SER A 15 9.52 14.69 -7.93
C SER A 15 8.19 15.12 -8.59
N ASP A 16 8.04 14.88 -9.89
CA ASP A 16 6.81 15.22 -10.63
C ASP A 16 5.75 14.12 -10.45
N ALA A 17 4.65 14.46 -9.75
CA ALA A 17 3.56 13.53 -9.47
C ALA A 17 2.83 13.06 -10.75
N ALA A 18 2.71 13.93 -11.76
CA ALA A 18 2.05 13.56 -13.01
C ALA A 18 2.83 12.47 -13.76
N SER A 19 4.14 12.57 -13.79
CA SER A 19 5.03 11.55 -14.38
C SER A 19 4.96 10.22 -13.64
N ASN A 20 4.87 10.26 -12.30
CA ASN A 20 4.71 9.05 -11.50
C ASN A 20 3.36 8.37 -11.75
N LEU A 21 2.29 9.14 -11.80
CA LEU A 21 0.96 8.63 -12.10
C LEU A 21 0.89 8.01 -13.50
N GLN A 22 1.48 8.66 -14.50
CA GLN A 22 1.56 8.13 -15.86
C GLN A 22 2.36 6.81 -15.91
N THR A 23 3.46 6.74 -15.17
CA THR A 23 4.26 5.51 -15.05
C THR A 23 3.47 4.39 -14.38
N ALA A 24 2.76 4.69 -13.29
CA ALA A 24 1.89 3.75 -12.60
C ALA A 24 0.79 3.21 -13.52
N GLU A 25 0.09 4.10 -14.26
CA GLU A 25 -0.94 3.70 -15.23
C GLU A 25 -0.40 2.74 -16.30
N ARG A 26 0.77 3.06 -16.86
CA ARG A 26 1.40 2.19 -17.86
C ARG A 26 1.70 0.80 -17.31
N LEU A 27 2.23 0.72 -16.09
CA LEU A 27 2.57 -0.55 -15.44
C LEU A 27 1.31 -1.33 -15.02
N ILE A 28 0.27 -0.65 -14.57
CA ILE A 28 -1.03 -1.27 -14.28
C ILE A 28 -1.63 -1.86 -15.57
N ARG A 29 -1.61 -1.13 -16.68
CA ARG A 29 -2.08 -1.63 -17.98
C ARG A 29 -1.30 -2.86 -18.43
N GLN A 30 0.02 -2.84 -18.25
CA GLN A 30 0.87 -3.99 -18.56
C GLN A 30 0.49 -5.20 -17.71
N ALA A 31 0.38 -5.06 -16.39
CA ALA A 31 0.01 -6.14 -15.49
C ALA A 31 -1.40 -6.70 -15.82
N ALA A 32 -2.36 -5.82 -16.11
CA ALA A 32 -3.71 -6.21 -16.50
C ALA A 32 -3.72 -7.00 -17.84
N ALA A 33 -2.92 -6.56 -18.82
CA ALA A 33 -2.77 -7.28 -20.10
C ALA A 33 -2.15 -8.68 -19.91
N GLU A 34 -1.33 -8.86 -18.88
CA GLU A 34 -0.81 -10.16 -18.46
C GLU A 34 -1.79 -10.97 -17.61
N GLY A 35 -3.01 -10.46 -17.40
CA GLY A 35 -4.10 -11.13 -16.71
C GLY A 35 -4.16 -10.89 -15.20
N ALA A 36 -3.42 -9.93 -14.65
CA ALA A 36 -3.53 -9.56 -13.24
C ALA A 36 -4.91 -8.97 -12.94
N GLN A 37 -5.51 -9.41 -11.84
CA GLN A 37 -6.82 -8.99 -11.37
C GLN A 37 -6.74 -8.06 -10.14
N ILE A 38 -5.68 -8.22 -9.34
CA ILE A 38 -5.38 -7.38 -8.19
C ILE A 38 -3.95 -6.86 -8.38
N ILE A 39 -3.77 -5.55 -8.37
CA ILE A 39 -2.47 -4.93 -8.67
C ILE A 39 -2.11 -3.97 -7.55
N LEU A 40 -0.96 -4.19 -6.93
CA LEU A 40 -0.43 -3.39 -5.83
C LEU A 40 0.63 -2.42 -6.34
N LEU A 41 0.47 -1.13 -6.05
CA LEU A 41 1.46 -0.08 -6.26
C LEU A 41 2.35 0.11 -5.03
N PRO A 42 3.53 0.75 -5.16
CA PRO A 42 4.36 1.12 -4.02
C PRO A 42 3.67 2.10 -3.07
N GLU A 43 4.14 2.16 -1.84
CA GLU A 43 3.74 3.14 -0.84
C GLU A 43 4.07 4.57 -1.31
N LEU A 44 3.12 5.51 -1.21
CA LEU A 44 3.28 6.93 -1.57
C LEU A 44 3.87 7.17 -2.97
N PHE A 45 3.54 6.33 -3.94
CA PHE A 45 4.13 6.32 -5.28
C PHE A 45 3.99 7.63 -6.06
N GLU A 46 3.10 8.52 -5.63
CA GLU A 46 2.90 9.82 -6.28
C GLU A 46 4.15 10.71 -6.23
N ARG A 47 5.06 10.45 -5.31
CA ARG A 47 6.30 11.23 -5.12
C ARG A 47 7.44 10.33 -4.64
N PRO A 48 8.70 10.81 -4.65
CA PRO A 48 9.77 10.16 -3.89
C PRO A 48 9.34 10.04 -2.42
N TYR A 49 9.83 9.01 -1.73
CA TYR A 49 9.55 8.83 -0.32
C TYR A 49 10.14 9.99 0.50
N PHE A 50 9.31 11.01 0.72
CA PHE A 50 9.72 12.29 1.31
C PHE A 50 9.95 12.24 2.82
N CYS A 51 9.57 11.14 3.49
CA CYS A 51 9.73 10.99 4.94
C CYS A 51 11.18 10.78 5.38
N GLN A 52 12.14 10.79 4.48
CA GLN A 52 13.57 10.74 4.80
C GLN A 52 14.06 12.02 5.54
N GLU A 53 13.33 13.11 5.39
CA GLU A 53 13.65 14.41 5.98
C GLU A 53 12.40 15.09 6.53
N ARG A 54 12.58 16.08 7.41
CA ARG A 54 11.49 16.85 8.03
C ARG A 54 11.37 18.21 7.33
N GLN A 55 10.39 18.33 6.42
CA GLN A 55 10.13 19.57 5.71
C GLN A 55 8.65 19.96 5.78
N TYR A 56 8.36 21.12 6.34
CA TYR A 56 6.98 21.63 6.44
C TYR A 56 6.30 21.80 5.10
N GLY A 57 7.07 22.08 4.04
CA GLY A 57 6.54 22.21 2.69
C GLY A 57 5.81 20.97 2.16
N TYR A 58 6.09 19.78 2.68
CA TYR A 58 5.46 18.54 2.24
C TYR A 58 4.05 18.33 2.79
N TYR A 59 3.63 19.10 3.80
CA TYR A 59 2.23 19.05 4.27
C TYR A 59 1.22 19.46 3.20
N GLN A 60 1.63 20.24 2.20
CA GLN A 60 0.78 20.61 1.07
C GLN A 60 0.40 19.43 0.15
N TYR A 61 1.09 18.30 0.25
CA TYR A 61 0.78 17.11 -0.55
C TYR A 61 -0.41 16.33 -0.02
N ALA A 62 -0.82 16.57 1.23
CA ALA A 62 -1.95 15.89 1.83
C ALA A 62 -3.27 16.38 1.26
N GLN A 63 -4.11 15.48 0.78
CA GLN A 63 -5.42 15.77 0.21
C GLN A 63 -6.48 14.83 0.77
N PRO A 64 -7.75 15.27 0.87
CA PRO A 64 -8.87 14.34 1.10
C PRO A 64 -8.89 13.25 0.01
N ALA A 65 -9.38 12.06 0.33
CA ALA A 65 -9.39 10.95 -0.61
C ALA A 65 -10.19 11.28 -1.90
N GLU A 66 -11.29 11.98 -1.74
CA GLU A 66 -12.18 12.42 -2.84
C GLU A 66 -11.59 13.52 -3.72
N GLU A 67 -10.60 14.26 -3.22
CA GLU A 67 -9.90 15.33 -3.96
C GLU A 67 -8.56 14.85 -4.52
N ASN A 68 -8.08 13.66 -4.12
CA ASN A 68 -6.80 13.16 -4.57
C ASN A 68 -6.85 12.72 -6.05
N ALA A 69 -6.06 13.40 -6.88
CA ALA A 69 -6.06 13.19 -8.33
C ALA A 69 -5.63 11.77 -8.73
N ALA A 70 -4.71 11.15 -7.99
CA ALA A 70 -4.28 9.78 -8.28
C ALA A 70 -5.39 8.77 -7.93
N VAL A 71 -6.08 8.95 -6.80
CA VAL A 71 -7.22 8.10 -6.43
C VAL A 71 -8.32 8.20 -7.49
N ALA A 72 -8.71 9.41 -7.89
CA ALA A 72 -9.74 9.64 -8.91
C ALA A 72 -9.34 9.02 -10.26
N ARG A 73 -8.11 9.24 -10.70
CA ARG A 73 -7.60 8.73 -11.98
C ARG A 73 -7.50 7.20 -11.98
N LEU A 74 -7.00 6.61 -10.90
CA LEU A 74 -6.86 5.15 -10.79
C LEU A 74 -8.21 4.45 -10.56
N SER A 75 -9.22 5.13 -10.00
CA SER A 75 -10.60 4.64 -9.95
C SER A 75 -11.16 4.45 -11.37
N ALA A 76 -10.99 5.44 -12.25
CA ALA A 76 -11.40 5.31 -13.65
C ALA A 76 -10.64 4.17 -14.37
N LEU A 77 -9.35 4.03 -14.11
CA LEU A 77 -8.52 2.96 -14.68
C LEU A 77 -8.92 1.58 -14.14
N ALA A 78 -9.21 1.45 -12.86
CA ALA A 78 -9.70 0.21 -12.24
C ALA A 78 -10.97 -0.29 -12.93
N ARG A 79 -11.92 0.61 -13.20
CA ARG A 79 -13.15 0.32 -13.95
C ARG A 79 -12.87 -0.10 -15.39
N GLU A 80 -12.02 0.65 -16.08
CA GLU A 80 -11.66 0.38 -17.47
C GLU A 80 -11.06 -1.02 -17.65
N LEU A 81 -10.09 -1.35 -16.78
CA LEU A 81 -9.33 -2.61 -16.86
C LEU A 81 -9.98 -3.76 -16.07
N ARG A 82 -11.01 -3.46 -15.27
CA ARG A 82 -11.66 -4.40 -14.36
C ARG A 82 -10.68 -5.03 -13.37
N VAL A 83 -9.82 -4.22 -12.75
CA VAL A 83 -8.82 -4.64 -11.76
C VAL A 83 -9.06 -3.98 -10.40
N VAL A 84 -8.64 -4.64 -9.34
CA VAL A 84 -8.64 -4.10 -7.98
C VAL A 84 -7.32 -3.41 -7.71
N LEU A 85 -7.37 -2.18 -7.20
CA LEU A 85 -6.19 -1.35 -6.93
C LEU A 85 -6.22 -0.81 -5.49
N PRO A 86 -5.42 -1.31 -4.56
CA PRO A 86 -5.05 -0.58 -3.36
C PRO A 86 -4.08 0.56 -3.72
N VAL A 87 -4.46 1.80 -3.41
CA VAL A 87 -3.75 3.02 -3.82
C VAL A 87 -3.26 3.75 -2.58
N SER A 88 -1.96 3.73 -2.32
CA SER A 88 -1.37 4.46 -1.19
C SER A 88 -1.23 5.94 -1.50
N PHE A 89 -1.67 6.81 -0.58
CA PHE A 89 -1.64 8.26 -0.73
C PHE A 89 -1.50 8.97 0.61
N TYR A 90 -1.16 10.27 0.57
CA TYR A 90 -1.11 11.15 1.74
C TYR A 90 -2.48 11.78 1.96
N GLU A 91 -3.19 11.30 2.98
CA GLU A 91 -4.57 11.71 3.28
C GLU A 91 -4.60 12.88 4.26
N ARG A 92 -5.50 13.82 3.99
CA ARG A 92 -5.98 14.85 4.94
C ARG A 92 -7.42 14.55 5.32
N ASP A 93 -7.68 14.47 6.61
CA ASP A 93 -9.04 14.37 7.16
C ASP A 93 -9.17 15.38 8.30
N GLY A 94 -9.83 16.49 8.02
CA GLY A 94 -9.87 17.64 8.91
C GLY A 94 -8.47 18.17 9.23
N ASN A 95 -8.12 18.15 10.51
CA ASN A 95 -6.81 18.56 11.00
C ASN A 95 -5.79 17.42 11.14
N CYS A 96 -6.20 16.19 10.83
CA CYS A 96 -5.34 15.02 10.91
C CYS A 96 -4.79 14.67 9.54
N LEU A 97 -3.56 14.17 9.53
CA LEU A 97 -2.85 13.74 8.33
C LEU A 97 -2.49 12.26 8.48
N TYR A 98 -2.85 11.46 7.49
CA TYR A 98 -2.66 10.02 7.55
C TYR A 98 -1.89 9.51 6.33
N LYS A 99 -1.17 8.43 6.52
CA LYS A 99 -0.71 7.59 5.43
C LYS A 99 -1.77 6.53 5.17
N SER A 100 -2.40 6.59 4.01
CA SER A 100 -3.59 5.81 3.72
C SER A 100 -3.45 4.96 2.46
N ALA A 101 -4.29 3.93 2.37
CA ALA A 101 -4.48 3.15 1.17
C ALA A 101 -5.97 3.12 0.82
N ALA A 102 -6.35 3.78 -0.25
CA ALA A 102 -7.69 3.71 -0.83
C ALA A 102 -7.89 2.37 -1.54
N ILE A 103 -9.02 1.71 -1.31
CA ILE A 103 -9.31 0.41 -1.92
C ILE A 103 -10.31 0.62 -3.06
N LEU A 104 -9.82 0.51 -4.28
CA LEU A 104 -10.61 0.64 -5.49
C LEU A 104 -11.00 -0.74 -6.02
N ASP A 105 -12.29 -1.00 -6.18
CA ASP A 105 -12.77 -2.26 -6.75
C ASP A 105 -12.75 -2.23 -8.28
N ALA A 106 -12.96 -3.36 -8.88
CA ALA A 106 -12.90 -3.59 -10.32
C ALA A 106 -13.99 -2.84 -11.14
N ASP A 107 -14.99 -2.28 -10.49
CA ASP A 107 -15.97 -1.37 -11.10
C ASP A 107 -15.59 0.10 -10.93
N GLY A 108 -14.45 0.38 -10.29
CA GLY A 108 -13.96 1.71 -9.97
C GLY A 108 -14.55 2.31 -8.68
N SER A 109 -15.38 1.59 -7.95
CA SER A 109 -15.89 2.08 -6.66
C SER A 109 -14.79 2.14 -5.60
N LEU A 110 -14.83 3.18 -4.77
CA LEU A 110 -14.01 3.30 -3.58
C LEU A 110 -14.72 2.57 -2.43
N LEU A 111 -14.18 1.42 -2.02
CA LEU A 111 -14.73 0.62 -0.91
C LEU A 111 -14.39 1.19 0.47
N GLY A 112 -13.48 2.12 0.54
CA GLY A 112 -12.98 2.77 1.75
C GLY A 112 -11.48 2.89 1.76
N ALA A 113 -10.91 3.29 2.89
CA ALA A 113 -9.47 3.42 3.06
C ALA A 113 -8.98 2.75 4.35
N TYR A 114 -7.77 2.22 4.32
CA TYR A 114 -6.98 1.85 5.48
C TYR A 114 -6.01 2.98 5.81
N ARG A 115 -5.90 3.36 7.07
CA ARG A 115 -4.91 4.31 7.58
C ARG A 115 -3.83 3.56 8.35
N LYS A 116 -2.57 3.74 7.97
CA LYS A 116 -1.41 3.05 8.57
C LYS A 116 -1.42 3.17 10.08
N THR A 117 -1.40 2.04 10.77
CA THR A 117 -1.47 1.99 12.22
C THR A 117 -0.11 2.24 12.86
N HIS A 118 0.94 1.59 12.36
CA HIS A 118 2.28 1.66 12.93
C HIS A 118 3.14 2.64 12.15
N ILE A 119 3.38 3.81 12.76
CA ILE A 119 4.13 4.91 12.14
C ILE A 119 5.57 4.89 12.66
N PRO A 120 6.58 4.60 11.82
CA PRO A 120 7.97 4.62 12.23
C PRO A 120 8.48 6.04 12.50
N ASP A 121 9.50 6.14 13.34
CA ASP A 121 10.24 7.38 13.57
C ASP A 121 11.70 7.03 13.81
N ASP A 122 12.42 6.83 12.73
CA ASP A 122 13.83 6.44 12.75
C ASP A 122 14.57 7.20 11.65
N HIS A 123 15.87 7.03 11.60
CA HIS A 123 16.73 7.64 10.59
C HIS A 123 16.26 7.22 9.18
N TYR A 124 16.03 8.18 8.29
CA TYR A 124 15.40 8.04 6.97
C TYR A 124 13.92 7.60 6.96
N TYR A 125 13.29 7.36 8.10
CA TYR A 125 11.88 7.00 8.23
C TYR A 125 11.17 7.89 9.25
N GLN A 126 11.23 9.21 9.05
CA GLN A 126 10.71 10.21 9.99
C GLN A 126 9.20 10.44 9.79
N GLU A 127 8.44 9.35 9.79
CA GLU A 127 7.02 9.39 9.44
C GLU A 127 6.15 10.06 10.51
N LYS A 128 6.53 9.99 11.79
CA LYS A 128 5.77 10.66 12.86
C LYS A 128 5.75 12.20 12.74
N PHE A 129 6.65 12.76 11.96
CA PHE A 129 6.60 14.19 11.64
C PHE A 129 5.40 14.52 10.72
N TYR A 130 4.95 13.57 9.90
CA TYR A 130 3.92 13.80 8.88
C TYR A 130 2.58 13.16 9.20
N PHE A 131 2.56 12.00 9.85
CA PHE A 131 1.37 11.19 9.93
C PHE A 131 0.93 10.92 11.36
N THR A 132 -0.37 11.02 11.55
CA THR A 132 -1.07 10.52 12.73
C THR A 132 -1.25 9.01 12.61
N PRO A 133 -1.10 8.22 13.70
CA PRO A 133 -1.47 6.81 13.69
C PRO A 133 -2.90 6.58 13.21
N GLY A 134 -3.09 5.56 12.39
CA GLY A 134 -4.38 5.24 11.79
C GLY A 134 -5.45 4.89 12.83
N ASN A 135 -6.68 5.24 12.54
CA ASN A 135 -7.86 5.03 13.37
C ASN A 135 -8.93 4.14 12.72
N THR A 136 -8.62 3.49 11.60
CA THR A 136 -9.57 2.64 10.86
C THR A 136 -9.66 1.22 11.38
N GLY A 137 -8.70 0.80 12.21
CA GLY A 137 -8.51 -0.60 12.58
C GLY A 137 -8.09 -1.47 11.39
N PHE A 138 -7.95 -2.77 11.63
CA PHE A 138 -7.59 -3.75 10.60
C PHE A 138 -8.84 -4.27 9.91
N ARG A 139 -9.06 -3.86 8.66
CA ARG A 139 -10.25 -4.16 7.87
C ARG A 139 -9.95 -5.08 6.70
N VAL A 140 -10.97 -5.86 6.31
CA VAL A 140 -10.98 -6.69 5.12
C VAL A 140 -12.06 -6.18 4.19
N TRP A 141 -11.73 -6.05 2.91
CA TRP A 141 -12.66 -5.61 1.87
C TRP A 141 -13.04 -6.75 0.94
N ASN A 142 -14.33 -6.91 0.73
CA ASN A 142 -14.87 -7.84 -0.25
C ASN A 142 -14.76 -7.21 -1.64
N THR A 143 -13.76 -7.58 -2.39
CA THR A 143 -13.58 -7.12 -3.77
C THR A 143 -14.14 -8.13 -4.76
N ARG A 144 -14.24 -7.74 -6.02
CA ARG A 144 -14.70 -8.62 -7.10
C ARG A 144 -13.95 -9.96 -7.14
N TYR A 145 -12.67 -9.99 -6.78
CA TYR A 145 -11.82 -11.17 -6.99
C TYR A 145 -11.46 -11.91 -5.72
N ALA A 146 -11.27 -11.21 -4.62
CA ALA A 146 -10.90 -11.80 -3.34
C ALA A 146 -11.29 -10.89 -2.17
N ARG A 147 -11.33 -11.47 -0.98
CA ARG A 147 -11.33 -10.70 0.26
C ARG A 147 -9.90 -10.29 0.56
N ILE A 148 -9.62 -8.98 0.48
CA ILE A 148 -8.27 -8.46 0.69
C ILE A 148 -8.14 -7.75 2.03
N GLY A 149 -7.04 -8.00 2.72
CA GLY A 149 -6.57 -7.23 3.86
C GLY A 149 -5.39 -6.34 3.44
N VAL A 150 -5.38 -5.09 3.89
CA VAL A 150 -4.29 -4.16 3.55
C VAL A 150 -3.68 -3.61 4.83
N GLY A 151 -2.36 -3.73 4.96
CA GLY A 151 -1.51 -2.98 5.87
C GLY A 151 -0.55 -2.12 5.05
N ILE A 152 0.24 -1.26 5.67
CA ILE A 152 1.20 -0.42 4.95
C ILE A 152 2.59 -0.58 5.58
N CYS A 153 3.57 -1.01 4.77
CA CYS A 153 5.00 -0.99 5.07
C CYS A 153 5.32 -1.58 6.47
N TRP A 154 5.70 -0.77 7.44
CA TRP A 154 6.11 -1.18 8.77
C TRP A 154 5.04 -1.95 9.56
N ASP A 155 3.76 -1.87 9.18
CA ASP A 155 2.70 -2.75 9.72
C ASP A 155 3.05 -4.24 9.60
N GLN A 156 3.91 -4.61 8.64
CA GLN A 156 4.39 -5.98 8.46
C GLN A 156 5.23 -6.51 9.64
N TRP A 157 5.88 -5.63 10.40
CA TRP A 157 6.69 -6.04 11.56
C TRP A 157 5.85 -6.48 12.75
N PHE A 158 4.59 -6.09 12.77
CA PHE A 158 3.65 -6.37 13.85
C PHE A 158 2.77 -7.55 13.45
N PRO A 159 3.01 -8.75 14.02
CA PRO A 159 2.24 -9.95 13.67
C PRO A 159 0.73 -9.77 13.87
N GLU A 160 0.34 -8.87 14.77
CA GLU A 160 -1.04 -8.50 15.06
C GLU A 160 -1.75 -8.00 13.82
N THR A 161 -1.09 -7.18 12.99
CA THR A 161 -1.68 -6.67 11.75
C THR A 161 -2.09 -7.81 10.82
N ALA A 162 -1.15 -8.65 10.43
CA ALA A 162 -1.41 -9.75 9.50
C ALA A 162 -2.38 -10.77 10.11
N ARG A 163 -2.25 -11.06 11.43
CA ARG A 163 -3.12 -12.01 12.13
C ARG A 163 -4.55 -11.51 12.22
N CYS A 164 -4.76 -10.25 12.60
CA CYS A 164 -6.10 -9.66 12.65
C CYS A 164 -6.76 -9.65 11.27
N LEU A 165 -6.02 -9.30 10.21
CA LEU A 165 -6.54 -9.33 8.84
C LEU A 165 -6.92 -10.76 8.43
N ALA A 166 -6.09 -11.76 8.73
CA ALA A 166 -6.38 -13.16 8.44
C ALA A 166 -7.61 -13.65 9.22
N LEU A 167 -7.71 -13.35 10.53
CA LEU A 167 -8.86 -13.73 11.36
C LEU A 167 -10.15 -13.03 10.92
N ASN A 168 -10.07 -11.81 10.38
CA ASN A 168 -11.19 -11.11 9.77
C ASN A 168 -11.57 -11.68 8.38
N GLY A 169 -10.88 -12.73 7.94
CA GLY A 169 -11.20 -13.50 6.76
C GLY A 169 -10.56 -13.01 5.47
N ALA A 170 -9.45 -12.30 5.54
CA ALA A 170 -8.68 -11.97 4.33
C ALA A 170 -8.16 -13.24 3.65
N GLU A 171 -8.33 -13.32 2.34
CA GLU A 171 -7.78 -14.37 1.49
C GLU A 171 -6.43 -13.97 0.91
N LEU A 172 -6.17 -12.66 0.82
CA LEU A 172 -4.93 -12.08 0.34
C LEU A 172 -4.56 -10.88 1.21
N LEU A 173 -3.31 -10.83 1.67
CA LEU A 173 -2.75 -9.70 2.40
C LEU A 173 -1.83 -8.89 1.50
N LEU A 174 -2.02 -7.58 1.47
CA LEU A 174 -1.29 -6.64 0.64
C LEU A 174 -0.64 -5.56 1.49
N PHE A 175 0.65 -5.31 1.25
CA PHE A 175 1.41 -4.31 2.00
C PHE A 175 2.20 -3.42 1.03
N PRO A 176 1.60 -2.30 0.55
CA PRO A 176 2.38 -1.31 -0.19
C PRO A 176 3.53 -0.82 0.68
N THR A 177 4.73 -0.81 0.12
CA THR A 177 5.96 -0.57 0.87
C THR A 177 6.92 0.30 0.09
N ALA A 178 7.60 1.21 0.80
CA ALA A 178 8.73 2.00 0.31
C ALA A 178 9.93 1.74 1.22
N ILE A 179 10.66 0.67 0.95
CA ILE A 179 11.85 0.25 1.68
C ILE A 179 12.89 -0.29 0.72
N GLY A 180 14.14 -0.23 1.09
CA GLY A 180 15.25 -0.79 0.35
C GLY A 180 16.40 -1.15 1.27
N SER A 181 17.51 -1.52 0.69
CA SER A 181 18.77 -1.62 1.43
C SER A 181 19.23 -0.23 1.85
N GLU A 182 19.55 -0.09 3.12
CA GLU A 182 20.01 1.17 3.73
C GLU A 182 21.54 1.07 3.94
N PRO A 183 22.36 1.30 2.91
CA PRO A 183 23.81 1.06 3.02
C PRO A 183 24.47 1.93 4.10
N VAL A 184 23.84 3.06 4.46
CA VAL A 184 24.34 3.98 5.50
C VAL A 184 24.14 3.42 6.90
N LEU A 185 23.17 2.52 7.11
CA LEU A 185 22.86 1.92 8.40
C LEU A 185 23.61 0.61 8.65
N GLU A 186 24.32 0.09 7.66
CA GLU A 186 25.05 -1.19 7.70
C GLU A 186 24.19 -2.38 8.20
N VAL A 187 22.85 -2.26 8.08
CA VAL A 187 21.89 -3.26 8.55
C VAL A 187 21.03 -3.76 7.40
N ASP A 188 21.07 -5.07 7.15
CA ASP A 188 20.14 -5.73 6.27
C ASP A 188 18.92 -6.23 7.05
N SER A 189 17.80 -5.56 6.88
CA SER A 189 16.53 -5.90 7.52
C SER A 189 15.68 -6.92 6.75
N ALA A 190 16.07 -7.31 5.52
CA ALA A 190 15.28 -8.18 4.65
C ALA A 190 14.88 -9.50 5.34
N GLY A 191 15.81 -10.14 6.02
CA GLY A 191 15.56 -11.38 6.77
C GLY A 191 14.57 -11.19 7.93
N HIS A 192 14.53 -10.01 8.56
CA HIS A 192 13.55 -9.71 9.61
C HIS A 192 12.14 -9.53 9.02
N TRP A 193 11.99 -8.74 7.94
CA TRP A 193 10.74 -8.60 7.21
C TRP A 193 10.14 -9.95 6.82
N GLN A 194 10.97 -10.83 6.25
CA GLN A 194 10.54 -12.15 5.83
C GLN A 194 10.07 -13.01 7.02
N ARG A 195 10.82 -13.02 8.14
CA ARG A 195 10.43 -13.80 9.32
C ARG A 195 9.11 -13.33 9.93
N CYS A 196 8.87 -12.02 10.00
CA CYS A 196 7.60 -11.48 10.50
C CYS A 196 6.42 -12.00 9.69
N MET A 197 6.53 -12.01 8.37
CA MET A 197 5.47 -12.51 7.49
C MET A 197 5.32 -14.03 7.57
N GLN A 198 6.40 -14.77 7.63
CA GLN A 198 6.38 -16.23 7.76
C GLN A 198 5.71 -16.69 9.06
N ALA A 199 5.92 -15.98 10.17
CA ALA A 199 5.35 -16.33 11.47
C ALA A 199 3.81 -16.35 11.47
N VAL A 200 3.18 -15.51 10.66
CA VAL A 200 1.71 -15.47 10.53
C VAL A 200 1.22 -16.36 9.40
N SER A 201 1.92 -16.39 8.27
CA SER A 201 1.50 -17.18 7.11
C SER A 201 1.47 -18.68 7.41
N TYR A 202 2.42 -19.16 8.22
CA TYR A 202 2.47 -20.57 8.59
C TYR A 202 1.25 -21.04 9.41
N THR A 203 0.66 -20.15 10.20
CA THR A 203 -0.44 -20.51 11.12
C THR A 203 -1.83 -20.11 10.62
N HIS A 204 -1.95 -19.09 9.79
CA HIS A 204 -3.22 -18.47 9.44
C HIS A 204 -3.50 -18.41 7.93
N LEU A 205 -2.49 -18.57 7.11
CA LEU A 205 -2.60 -18.45 5.65
C LEU A 205 -1.96 -19.67 4.98
N THR A 206 -2.52 -20.11 3.86
CA THR A 206 -1.92 -21.20 3.08
C THR A 206 -0.71 -20.69 2.32
N LEU A 207 0.47 -21.31 2.53
CA LEU A 207 1.67 -21.08 1.73
C LEU A 207 1.52 -21.71 0.32
N PRO A 208 2.17 -21.19 -0.73
CA PRO A 208 3.43 -20.48 -0.63
C PRO A 208 3.25 -18.96 -0.69
N THR A 209 3.66 -18.28 0.35
CA THR A 209 3.90 -16.85 0.28
C THR A 209 5.31 -16.66 -0.25
N ILE A 210 5.48 -16.60 -1.54
CA ILE A 210 6.76 -16.20 -2.13
C ILE A 210 6.71 -14.67 -2.20
N LEU A 211 7.14 -14.02 -1.13
CA LEU A 211 7.60 -12.65 -1.20
C LEU A 211 9.02 -12.67 -1.75
N ARG A 212 9.15 -12.36 -3.03
CA ARG A 212 10.43 -11.88 -3.55
C ARG A 212 10.42 -10.36 -3.38
N VAL A 213 11.21 -9.91 -2.43
CA VAL A 213 11.59 -8.51 -2.30
C VAL A 213 12.72 -8.24 -3.27
#